data_846acca79de85b5fce95b08faa42f403
#
_entry.id   846acca79de85b5fce95b08faa42f403
#
_cell.length_a   1.000
_cell.length_b   1.000
_cell.length_c   1.000
_cell.angle_alpha   90.00
_cell.angle_beta   90.00
_cell.angle_gamma   90.00
#
_symmetry.space_group_name_H-M   'P 1'
#
loop_
_entity.id
_entity.type
_entity.pdbx_description
1 polymer ?
#
loop_
_entity_poly.entity_id
_entity_poly.type
_entity_poly.pdbx_seq_one_letter_code
_entity_poly.pdbx_strand_id
1 'polypeptide(L)'
;DRLGNEGQIQLVLPSLLAELSVLEAGPVNRSNTDFPIALSAGERRDYTANTIYRDFGWRRKDPDGSLRISPEDAATIGVETGDQARITTLVGSALARVEVTDRMMPGHAAIPNGFGLDNDDGTRSGVAPNELTSLGDCDKFAGTPHHKFVPARIEAVA
;
A
#
# COMPACT_ATOMS: atom_id res chain seq x y z
N ASP A 1 11.49 30.74 18.49
CA ASP A 1 11.47 29.79 19.60
C ASP A 1 10.70 28.54 19.19
N ARG A 2 11.37 27.38 19.20
CA ARG A 2 10.76 26.11 18.76
C ARG A 2 9.92 25.41 19.85
N LEU A 3 9.96 25.89 21.07
CA LEU A 3 9.33 25.27 22.23
C LEU A 3 8.03 25.95 22.63
N GLY A 4 7.60 27.01 21.94
CA GLY A 4 6.39 27.75 22.31
C GLY A 4 6.55 28.52 23.62
N ASN A 5 5.48 28.80 24.28
CA ASN A 5 5.39 29.68 25.45
C ASN A 5 6.48 29.41 26.50
N GLU A 6 7.41 30.37 26.65
CA GLU A 6 8.40 30.43 27.72
C GLU A 6 9.34 29.21 27.83
N GLY A 7 9.60 28.50 26.72
CA GLY A 7 10.50 27.35 26.68
C GLY A 7 9.95 26.07 27.33
N GLN A 8 8.67 26.04 27.67
CA GLN A 8 8.02 24.83 28.16
C GLN A 8 7.55 23.92 27.02
N ILE A 9 7.74 22.60 27.21
CA ILE A 9 7.23 21.59 26.29
C ILE A 9 5.74 21.41 26.57
N GLN A 10 4.91 21.65 25.56
CA GLN A 10 3.48 21.40 25.67
C GLN A 10 3.21 19.91 25.37
N LEU A 11 2.90 19.12 26.39
CA LEU A 11 2.62 17.69 26.27
C LEU A 11 1.18 17.40 25.86
N VAL A 12 0.27 18.34 26.12
CA VAL A 12 -1.15 18.20 25.82
C VAL A 12 -1.53 19.20 24.74
N LEU A 13 -1.97 18.66 23.60
CA LEU A 13 -2.50 19.45 22.48
C LEU A 13 -4.02 19.30 22.43
N PRO A 14 -4.82 20.37 22.68
CA PRO A 14 -6.28 20.30 22.69
C PRO A 14 -6.88 19.69 21.42
N SER A 15 -6.29 19.96 20.25
CA SER A 15 -6.72 19.39 18.97
C SER A 15 -6.58 17.87 18.89
N LEU A 16 -5.50 17.31 19.46
CA LEU A 16 -5.30 15.86 19.51
C LEU A 16 -6.25 15.21 20.52
N LEU A 17 -6.51 15.86 21.67
CA LEU A 17 -7.49 15.37 22.63
C LEU A 17 -8.90 15.36 22.06
N ALA A 18 -9.28 16.40 21.30
CA ALA A 18 -10.57 16.44 20.63
C ALA A 18 -10.73 15.30 19.62
N GLU A 19 -9.70 15.00 18.85
CA GLU A 19 -9.72 13.86 17.92
C GLU A 19 -9.80 12.52 18.65
N LEU A 20 -9.05 12.36 19.74
CA LEU A 20 -9.09 11.15 20.56
C LEU A 20 -10.50 10.89 21.13
N SER A 21 -11.23 11.94 21.48
CA SER A 21 -12.58 11.83 22.06
C SER A 21 -13.63 11.33 21.08
N VAL A 22 -13.37 11.42 19.76
CA VAL A 22 -14.29 10.95 18.71
C VAL A 22 -13.85 9.61 18.08
N LEU A 23 -12.74 9.04 18.56
CA LEU A 23 -12.32 7.70 18.10
C LEU A 23 -13.31 6.65 18.64
N GLU A 24 -13.85 5.88 17.73
CA GLU A 24 -14.67 4.72 18.09
C GLU A 24 -13.78 3.59 18.66
N ALA A 25 -14.27 2.95 19.71
CA ALA A 25 -13.61 1.78 20.26
C ALA A 25 -13.91 0.57 19.37
N GLY A 26 -12.93 0.13 18.59
CA GLY A 26 -13.04 -1.06 17.74
C GLY A 26 -12.01 -1.12 16.64
N PRO A 27 -11.90 -2.25 15.94
CA PRO A 27 -11.00 -2.35 14.81
C PRO A 27 -11.51 -1.45 13.67
N VAL A 28 -10.62 -0.62 13.14
CA VAL A 28 -10.91 0.17 11.94
C VAL A 28 -10.90 -0.79 10.75
N ASN A 29 -12.09 -1.08 10.20
CA ASN A 29 -12.21 -1.81 8.94
C ASN A 29 -12.58 -0.84 7.83
N ARG A 30 -11.69 -0.63 6.87
CA ARG A 30 -11.91 0.23 5.70
C ARG A 30 -12.35 -0.58 4.47
N SER A 31 -12.22 -1.92 4.51
CA SER A 31 -12.67 -2.82 3.46
C SER A 31 -14.20 -2.90 3.44
N ASN A 32 -14.76 -3.12 2.26
CA ASN A 32 -16.19 -3.27 2.03
C ASN A 32 -16.45 -4.29 0.93
N THR A 33 -17.71 -4.51 0.55
CA THR A 33 -18.09 -5.49 -0.45
C THR A 33 -17.45 -5.23 -1.83
N ASP A 34 -17.31 -3.97 -2.23
CA ASP A 34 -16.74 -3.60 -3.52
C ASP A 34 -15.21 -3.65 -3.52
N PHE A 35 -14.60 -3.39 -2.37
CA PHE A 35 -13.16 -3.39 -2.14
C PHE A 35 -12.81 -4.23 -0.89
N PRO A 36 -12.86 -5.57 -1.01
CA PRO A 36 -12.77 -6.46 0.15
C PRO A 36 -11.36 -6.63 0.71
N ILE A 37 -10.32 -6.23 -0.03
CA ILE A 37 -8.92 -6.42 0.34
C ILE A 37 -8.36 -5.13 0.95
N ALA A 38 -7.64 -5.26 2.06
CA ALA A 38 -6.83 -4.20 2.64
C ALA A 38 -5.44 -4.21 1.99
N LEU A 39 -5.20 -3.28 1.06
CA LEU A 39 -3.93 -3.17 0.35
C LEU A 39 -2.93 -2.30 1.12
N SER A 40 -1.75 -2.84 1.42
CA SER A 40 -0.56 -2.08 1.80
C SER A 40 0.15 -1.61 0.53
N ALA A 41 -0.14 -0.39 0.09
CA ALA A 41 0.51 0.23 -1.05
C ALA A 41 1.84 0.87 -0.61
N GLY A 42 2.95 0.25 -0.94
CA GLY A 42 4.28 0.72 -0.57
C GLY A 42 4.95 -0.05 0.57
N GLU A 43 4.88 -1.37 0.53
CA GLU A 43 5.64 -2.24 1.41
C GLU A 43 7.15 -1.99 1.25
N ARG A 44 7.87 -1.93 2.36
CA ARG A 44 9.34 -1.92 2.33
C ARG A 44 9.86 -3.35 2.21
N ARG A 45 10.62 -3.60 1.16
CA ARG A 45 11.39 -4.85 0.98
C ARG A 45 12.87 -4.55 1.12
N ASP A 46 13.69 -5.58 1.37
CA ASP A 46 15.12 -5.44 1.72
C ASP A 46 15.92 -4.55 0.74
N TYR A 47 15.52 -4.53 -0.52
CA TYR A 47 16.21 -3.82 -1.60
C TYR A 47 15.41 -2.65 -2.20
N THR A 48 14.27 -2.27 -1.60
CA THR A 48 13.45 -1.13 -2.06
C THR A 48 13.22 -0.08 -0.98
N ALA A 49 13.98 -0.13 0.12
CA ALA A 49 13.82 0.79 1.24
C ALA A 49 14.11 2.25 0.83
N ASN A 50 13.08 2.98 0.42
CA ASN A 50 13.13 4.39 -0.03
C ASN A 50 14.05 4.66 -1.23
N THR A 51 14.41 3.62 -1.97
CA THR A 51 15.30 3.74 -3.12
C THR A 51 14.61 3.16 -4.34
N ILE A 52 14.69 3.91 -5.44
CA ILE A 52 14.21 3.46 -6.74
C ILE A 52 15.42 2.91 -7.49
N TYR A 53 15.45 1.61 -7.68
CA TYR A 53 16.46 0.96 -8.51
C TYR A 53 15.90 0.78 -9.92
N ARG A 54 16.47 1.49 -10.89
CA ARG A 54 16.12 1.33 -12.30
C ARG A 54 16.77 0.09 -12.92
N ASP A 55 17.95 -0.30 -12.41
CA ASP A 55 18.66 -1.49 -12.87
C ASP A 55 18.02 -2.77 -12.33
N PHE A 56 17.46 -3.57 -13.22
CA PHE A 56 16.87 -4.88 -12.90
C PHE A 56 17.87 -5.88 -12.31
N GLY A 57 19.15 -5.76 -12.60
CA GLY A 57 20.21 -6.58 -12.03
C GLY A 57 20.29 -6.48 -10.50
N TRP A 58 19.87 -5.36 -9.95
CA TRP A 58 19.82 -5.12 -8.51
C TRP A 58 18.54 -5.66 -7.85
N ARG A 59 17.50 -5.95 -8.66
CA ARG A 59 16.19 -6.45 -8.21
C ARG A 59 16.04 -7.96 -8.38
N ARG A 60 17.12 -8.73 -8.33
CA ARG A 60 17.13 -10.16 -8.66
C ARG A 60 16.09 -11.02 -7.94
N LYS A 61 15.71 -10.65 -6.71
CA LYS A 61 14.75 -11.41 -5.89
C LYS A 61 13.29 -11.08 -6.19
N ASP A 62 13.02 -9.88 -6.68
CA ASP A 62 11.67 -9.43 -7.03
C ASP A 62 11.78 -8.36 -8.13
N PRO A 63 12.07 -8.77 -9.37
CA PRO A 63 12.26 -7.83 -10.48
C PRO A 63 10.99 -7.08 -10.84
N ASP A 64 9.83 -7.69 -10.60
CA ASP A 64 8.53 -7.18 -11.01
C ASP A 64 7.80 -6.38 -9.92
N GLY A 65 8.29 -6.35 -8.69
CA GLY A 65 7.57 -5.72 -7.59
C GLY A 65 6.23 -6.39 -7.32
N SER A 66 6.25 -7.69 -7.09
CA SER A 66 5.06 -8.53 -7.08
C SER A 66 4.02 -8.13 -6.04
N LEU A 67 2.75 -8.26 -6.41
CA LEU A 67 1.61 -8.22 -5.51
C LEU A 67 1.60 -9.48 -4.63
N ARG A 68 1.78 -9.30 -3.33
CA ARG A 68 1.68 -10.40 -2.37
C ARG A 68 0.26 -10.57 -1.88
N ILE A 69 -0.24 -11.81 -1.94
CA ILE A 69 -1.56 -12.21 -1.44
C ILE A 69 -1.47 -13.54 -0.70
N SER A 70 -2.46 -13.82 0.14
CA SER A 70 -2.56 -15.09 0.85
C SER A 70 -2.94 -16.24 -0.10
N PRO A 71 -2.64 -17.52 0.25
CA PRO A 71 -3.09 -18.67 -0.51
C PRO A 71 -4.62 -18.76 -0.59
N GLU A 72 -5.34 -18.34 0.46
CA GLU A 72 -6.80 -18.34 0.51
C GLU A 72 -7.40 -17.34 -0.48
N ASP A 73 -6.88 -16.10 -0.49
CA ASP A 73 -7.33 -15.08 -1.44
C ASP A 73 -6.97 -15.46 -2.88
N ALA A 74 -5.77 -16.00 -3.10
CA ALA A 74 -5.33 -16.49 -4.40
C ALA A 74 -6.27 -17.58 -4.96
N ALA A 75 -6.65 -18.55 -4.13
CA ALA A 75 -7.60 -19.60 -4.51
C ALA A 75 -8.99 -19.02 -4.83
N THR A 76 -9.45 -18.03 -4.05
CA THR A 76 -10.75 -17.38 -4.27
C THR A 76 -10.77 -16.57 -5.58
N ILE A 77 -9.65 -15.88 -5.89
CA ILE A 77 -9.50 -15.06 -7.10
C ILE A 77 -9.20 -15.92 -8.33
N GLY A 78 -8.63 -17.11 -8.14
CA GLY A 78 -8.24 -18.03 -9.21
C GLY A 78 -6.91 -17.65 -9.86
N VAL A 79 -5.90 -17.28 -9.06
CA VAL A 79 -4.56 -16.91 -9.53
C VAL A 79 -3.47 -17.67 -8.80
N GLU A 80 -2.33 -17.86 -9.46
CA GLU A 80 -1.14 -18.51 -8.92
C GLU A 80 0.06 -17.53 -8.95
N THR A 81 1.15 -17.93 -8.30
CA THR A 81 2.39 -17.16 -8.36
C THR A 81 2.91 -17.07 -9.79
N GLY A 82 3.14 -15.86 -10.26
CA GLY A 82 3.59 -15.57 -11.62
C GLY A 82 2.49 -15.06 -12.54
N ASP A 83 1.22 -15.25 -12.21
CA ASP A 83 0.09 -14.71 -12.96
C ASP A 83 0.02 -13.20 -12.85
N GLN A 84 -0.77 -12.60 -13.75
CA GLN A 84 -1.14 -11.18 -13.64
C GLN A 84 -2.49 -11.02 -12.96
N ALA A 85 -2.57 -10.08 -12.05
CA ALA A 85 -3.83 -9.64 -11.44
C ALA A 85 -4.01 -8.13 -11.59
N ARG A 86 -5.26 -7.70 -11.69
CA ARG A 86 -5.65 -6.30 -11.67
C ARG A 86 -5.96 -5.89 -10.24
N ILE A 87 -5.29 -4.86 -9.78
CA ILE A 87 -5.60 -4.18 -8.52
C ILE A 87 -6.44 -2.96 -8.87
N THR A 88 -7.60 -2.81 -8.24
CA THR A 88 -8.49 -1.64 -8.41
C THR A 88 -8.74 -1.03 -7.04
N THR A 89 -8.62 0.28 -6.95
CA THR A 89 -8.96 1.10 -5.78
C THR A 89 -9.93 2.21 -6.18
N LEU A 90 -10.35 3.04 -5.24
CA LEU A 90 -11.16 4.24 -5.55
C LEU A 90 -10.43 5.26 -6.43
N VAL A 91 -9.10 5.20 -6.48
CA VAL A 91 -8.25 6.18 -7.18
C VAL A 91 -7.91 5.74 -8.60
N GLY A 92 -7.65 4.44 -8.79
CA GLY A 92 -7.22 3.93 -10.08
C GLY A 92 -7.05 2.42 -10.08
N SER A 93 -6.47 1.91 -11.16
CA SER A 93 -6.17 0.49 -11.31
C SER A 93 -4.80 0.27 -11.93
N ALA A 94 -4.17 -0.85 -11.56
CA ALA A 94 -2.88 -1.26 -12.09
C ALA A 94 -2.81 -2.78 -12.25
N LEU A 95 -1.95 -3.25 -13.14
CA LEU A 95 -1.63 -4.66 -13.30
C LEU A 95 -0.37 -5.01 -12.53
N ALA A 96 -0.39 -6.10 -11.79
CA ALA A 96 0.74 -6.59 -11.02
C ALA A 96 0.93 -8.09 -11.19
N ARG A 97 2.18 -8.54 -11.17
CA ARG A 97 2.50 -9.96 -11.07
C ARG A 97 2.21 -10.45 -9.66
N VAL A 98 1.62 -11.60 -9.52
CA VAL A 98 1.22 -12.20 -8.23
C VAL A 98 2.36 -12.99 -7.60
N GLU A 99 2.53 -12.85 -6.29
CA GLU A 99 3.32 -13.72 -5.40
C GLU A 99 2.39 -14.25 -4.31
N VAL A 100 2.01 -15.52 -4.39
CA VAL A 100 1.21 -16.18 -3.34
C VAL A 100 2.13 -16.57 -2.20
N THR A 101 1.81 -16.14 -0.98
CA THR A 101 2.66 -16.38 0.20
C THR A 101 1.85 -16.51 1.49
N ASP A 102 2.23 -17.47 2.34
CA ASP A 102 1.69 -17.70 3.68
C ASP A 102 2.06 -16.59 4.69
N ARG A 103 2.96 -15.67 4.31
CA ARG A 103 3.28 -14.47 5.09
C ARG A 103 2.19 -13.39 5.01
N MET A 104 1.24 -13.55 4.10
CA MET A 104 0.10 -12.66 3.92
C MET A 104 -1.13 -13.23 4.60
N MET A 105 -1.82 -12.42 5.39
CA MET A 105 -3.10 -12.80 6.00
C MET A 105 -4.23 -12.71 4.95
N PRO A 106 -5.24 -13.60 5.02
CA PRO A 106 -6.44 -13.47 4.20
C PRO A 106 -7.09 -12.08 4.33
N GLY A 107 -7.60 -11.56 3.23
CA GLY A 107 -8.15 -10.21 3.16
C GLY A 107 -7.11 -9.08 3.10
N HIS A 108 -5.82 -9.41 3.01
CA HIS A 108 -4.73 -8.44 2.93
C HIS A 108 -3.84 -8.67 1.71
N ALA A 109 -3.34 -7.58 1.15
CA ALA A 109 -2.39 -7.63 0.05
C ALA A 109 -1.31 -6.55 0.20
N ALA A 110 -0.17 -6.72 -0.47
CA ALA A 110 0.90 -5.73 -0.44
C ALA A 110 1.60 -5.60 -1.78
N ILE A 111 1.91 -4.36 -2.15
CA ILE A 111 2.83 -4.02 -3.24
C ILE A 111 4.01 -3.20 -2.69
N PRO A 112 5.23 -3.38 -3.24
CA PRO A 112 6.40 -2.67 -2.73
C PRO A 112 6.50 -1.24 -3.25
N ASN A 113 7.30 -0.44 -2.55
CA ASN A 113 7.80 0.84 -3.05
C ASN A 113 8.88 0.64 -4.14
N GLY A 114 9.14 1.70 -4.91
CA GLY A 114 10.28 1.79 -5.80
C GLY A 114 10.09 1.14 -7.17
N PHE A 115 8.86 0.90 -7.56
CA PHE A 115 8.46 0.35 -8.85
C PHE A 115 7.53 1.30 -9.63
N GLY A 116 7.14 0.89 -10.83
CA GLY A 116 6.19 1.61 -11.67
C GLY A 116 6.79 2.78 -12.44
N LEU A 117 8.11 2.79 -12.64
CA LEU A 117 8.77 3.73 -13.53
C LEU A 117 8.79 3.21 -14.96
N ASP A 118 8.54 4.10 -15.89
CA ASP A 118 8.74 3.82 -17.30
C ASP A 118 10.24 3.88 -17.62
N ASN A 119 10.73 2.89 -18.33
CA ASN A 119 12.10 2.82 -18.82
C ASN A 119 12.21 3.46 -20.21
N ASP A 120 13.43 3.83 -20.63
CA ASP A 120 13.69 4.47 -21.92
C ASP A 120 13.35 3.55 -23.11
N ASP A 121 13.32 2.24 -22.90
CA ASP A 121 12.93 1.22 -23.89
C ASP A 121 11.41 0.99 -23.95
N GLY A 122 10.61 1.77 -23.21
CA GLY A 122 9.15 1.64 -23.12
C GLY A 122 8.66 0.52 -22.22
N THR A 123 9.56 -0.20 -21.55
CA THR A 123 9.16 -1.21 -20.56
C THR A 123 8.86 -0.57 -19.22
N ARG A 124 7.99 -1.24 -18.43
CA ARG A 124 7.64 -0.83 -17.07
C ARG A 124 7.66 -2.03 -16.15
N SER A 125 8.28 -1.91 -14.98
CA SER A 125 8.28 -2.96 -13.98
C SER A 125 7.47 -2.57 -12.75
N GLY A 126 6.56 -3.45 -12.38
CA GLY A 126 5.72 -3.31 -11.18
C GLY A 126 4.76 -2.13 -11.22
N VAL A 127 4.22 -1.80 -10.05
CA VAL A 127 3.21 -0.77 -9.86
C VAL A 127 3.78 0.38 -9.04
N ALA A 128 3.51 1.61 -9.46
CA ALA A 128 3.75 2.77 -8.61
C ALA A 128 2.61 2.88 -7.57
N PRO A 129 2.89 2.76 -6.27
CA PRO A 129 1.84 2.83 -5.24
C PRO A 129 0.97 4.09 -5.32
N ASN A 130 1.53 5.20 -5.81
CA ASN A 130 0.81 6.47 -5.94
C ASN A 130 -0.31 6.44 -6.99
N GLU A 131 -0.34 5.47 -7.88
CA GLU A 131 -1.44 5.28 -8.85
C GLU A 131 -2.70 4.71 -8.18
N LEU A 132 -2.53 4.11 -7.00
CA LEU A 132 -3.58 3.43 -6.25
C LEU A 132 -3.97 4.17 -4.96
N THR A 133 -3.31 5.28 -4.63
CA THR A 133 -3.49 6.02 -3.38
C THR A 133 -3.83 7.47 -3.63
N SER A 134 -4.51 8.11 -2.66
CA SER A 134 -4.89 9.52 -2.71
C SER A 134 -4.27 10.31 -1.57
N LEU A 135 -3.89 11.55 -1.84
CA LEU A 135 -3.53 12.53 -0.81
C LEU A 135 -4.75 13.02 -0.01
N GLY A 136 -5.97 12.84 -0.56
CA GLY A 136 -7.21 13.18 0.15
C GLY A 136 -7.53 12.25 1.31
N ASP A 137 -6.98 11.03 1.32
CA ASP A 137 -7.09 10.08 2.41
C ASP A 137 -5.80 10.07 3.23
N CYS A 138 -5.71 10.98 4.17
CA CYS A 138 -4.49 11.21 4.96
C CYS A 138 -4.81 11.50 6.44
N ASP A 139 -3.78 11.39 7.26
CA ASP A 139 -3.81 11.81 8.64
C ASP A 139 -4.13 13.30 8.75
N LYS A 140 -5.05 13.65 9.64
CA LYS A 140 -5.58 15.00 9.81
C LYS A 140 -4.54 16.03 10.26
N PHE A 141 -3.54 15.60 11.01
CA PHE A 141 -2.55 16.49 11.61
C PHE A 141 -1.24 16.52 10.82
N ALA A 142 -0.74 15.35 10.45
CA ALA A 142 0.54 15.21 9.76
C ALA A 142 0.39 15.22 8.23
N GLY A 143 -0.83 15.04 7.71
CA GLY A 143 -1.06 14.93 6.27
C GLY A 143 -0.45 13.67 5.65
N THR A 144 -0.13 12.66 6.47
CA THR A 144 0.46 11.42 5.98
C THR A 144 -0.61 10.56 5.32
N PRO A 145 -0.47 10.19 4.04
CA PRO A 145 -1.45 9.34 3.36
C PRO A 145 -1.60 7.97 4.03
N HIS A 146 -2.84 7.48 4.09
CA HIS A 146 -3.16 6.16 4.63
C HIS A 146 -2.85 5.02 3.65
N HIS A 147 -1.67 5.04 3.05
CA HIS A 147 -1.23 4.11 2.02
C HIS A 147 -1.01 2.66 2.51
N LYS A 148 -1.06 2.42 3.82
CA LYS A 148 -0.92 1.07 4.38
C LYS A 148 -2.24 0.33 4.59
N PHE A 149 -3.36 0.98 4.30
CA PHE A 149 -4.69 0.41 4.48
C PHE A 149 -5.66 0.96 3.43
N VAL A 150 -5.37 0.66 2.17
CA VAL A 150 -6.15 1.12 1.01
C VAL A 150 -7.18 0.06 0.65
N PRO A 151 -8.48 0.37 0.66
CA PRO A 151 -9.50 -0.56 0.17
C PRO A 151 -9.26 -0.90 -1.30
N ALA A 152 -9.17 -2.19 -1.62
CA ALA A 152 -8.86 -2.66 -2.96
C ALA A 152 -9.67 -3.89 -3.36
N ARG A 153 -9.85 -4.06 -4.67
CA ARG A 153 -10.32 -5.28 -5.30
C ARG A 153 -9.20 -5.85 -6.17
N ILE A 154 -9.02 -7.16 -6.09
CA ILE A 154 -8.02 -7.88 -6.89
C ILE A 154 -8.75 -8.91 -7.74
N GLU A 155 -8.44 -8.94 -9.03
CA GLU A 155 -9.12 -9.77 -10.03
C GLU A 155 -8.08 -10.44 -10.94
N ALA A 156 -8.33 -11.69 -11.32
CA ALA A 156 -7.52 -12.35 -12.34
C ALA A 156 -7.62 -11.59 -13.68
N VAL A 157 -6.54 -11.58 -14.42
CA VAL A 157 -6.51 -11.07 -15.81
C VAL A 157 -6.40 -12.26 -16.73
N ALA A 158 -7.39 -12.42 -17.60
CA ALA A 158 -7.43 -13.46 -18.63
C ALA A 158 -6.34 -13.25 -19.68
#